data_29a47e98dfd81533adfced57344335d3
#
_entry.id   29a47e98dfd81533adfced57344335d3
#
_cell.length_a   1.000
_cell.length_b   1.000
_cell.length_c   1.000
_cell.angle_alpha   90.00
_cell.angle_beta   90.00
_cell.angle_gamma   90.00
#
_symmetry.space_group_name_H-M   'P 1'
#
loop_
_entity.id
_entity.type
_entity.pdbx_description
1 polymer ?
#
loop_
_entity_poly.entity_id
_entity_poly.type
_entity_poly.pdbx_seq_one_letter_code
_entity_poly.pdbx_strand_id
1 'polypeptide(L)'
;MKFIYSYLLLTFFLISCSAFSQIKDIIPAHDEFTIASKQVGETRNINVWTPPNYKTSTDSLPVMYMADGGIVEEDFPHIANTLAKLIKSKSIPPMILVGIANTQRRRDLTGPTAVAADKEIAPVVGGSEKFRAFIEEELFPAINKRYRTTNEKSIIGESLSGLFVMETFFLTPEMFD
;
A
#
# COMPACT_ATOMS: atom_id res chain seq x y z
N MET A 1 -10.91 0.91 52.88
CA MET A 1 -11.84 0.39 51.87
C MET A 1 -11.83 1.18 50.56
N LYS A 2 -11.67 2.52 50.53
CA LYS A 2 -11.67 3.32 49.27
C LYS A 2 -10.51 3.05 48.31
N PHE A 3 -9.33 2.64 48.78
CA PHE A 3 -8.16 2.37 47.94
C PHE A 3 -8.25 1.04 47.18
N ILE A 4 -8.94 0.05 47.70
CA ILE A 4 -9.06 -1.27 47.07
C ILE A 4 -9.92 -1.18 45.77
N TYR A 5 -10.96 -0.35 45.78
CA TYR A 5 -11.81 -0.14 44.61
C TYR A 5 -11.07 0.61 43.47
N SER A 6 -10.13 1.49 43.84
CA SER A 6 -9.35 2.24 42.84
C SER A 6 -8.38 1.33 42.06
N TYR A 7 -7.76 0.36 42.73
CA TYR A 7 -6.88 -0.62 42.08
C TYR A 7 -7.66 -1.64 41.25
N LEU A 8 -8.87 -2.03 41.68
CA LEU A 8 -9.72 -2.94 40.91
C LEU A 8 -10.24 -2.28 39.64
N LEU A 9 -10.55 -0.99 39.66
CA LEU A 9 -10.95 -0.24 38.46
C LEU A 9 -9.78 -0.06 37.47
N LEU A 10 -8.57 0.18 37.97
CA LEU A 10 -7.36 0.34 37.15
C LEU A 10 -6.96 -0.98 36.50
N THR A 11 -7.05 -2.12 37.20
CA THR A 11 -6.78 -3.45 36.63
C THR A 11 -7.82 -3.86 35.59
N PHE A 12 -9.09 -3.48 35.77
CA PHE A 12 -10.15 -3.76 34.80
C PHE A 12 -9.94 -2.95 33.49
N PHE A 13 -9.45 -1.72 33.61
CA PHE A 13 -9.14 -0.88 32.43
C PHE A 13 -7.93 -1.40 31.65
N LEU A 14 -6.92 -1.96 32.31
CA LEU A 14 -5.74 -2.55 31.69
C LEU A 14 -6.05 -3.90 30.98
N ILE A 15 -7.02 -4.66 31.47
CA ILE A 15 -7.42 -5.94 30.86
C ILE A 15 -8.29 -5.70 29.61
N SER A 16 -9.03 -4.60 29.56
CA SER A 16 -9.89 -4.27 28.41
C SER A 16 -9.11 -3.87 27.14
N CYS A 17 -7.83 -3.55 27.25
CA CYS A 17 -7.00 -3.12 26.12
C CYS A 17 -6.31 -4.27 25.35
N SER A 18 -6.47 -5.54 25.84
CA SER A 18 -5.70 -6.68 25.31
C SER A 18 -6.46 -7.61 24.36
N ALA A 19 -7.68 -7.29 23.97
CA ALA A 19 -8.55 -8.23 23.23
C ALA A 19 -8.95 -7.77 21.80
N PHE A 20 -8.20 -6.85 21.19
CA PHE A 20 -8.25 -6.72 19.73
C PHE A 20 -7.25 -7.72 19.12
N SER A 21 -7.65 -9.00 19.08
CA SER A 21 -7.06 -9.93 18.12
C SER A 21 -7.32 -9.34 16.74
N GLN A 22 -6.29 -8.84 16.09
CA GLN A 22 -6.40 -8.48 14.66
C GLN A 22 -6.79 -9.76 13.92
N ILE A 23 -8.04 -9.81 13.46
CA ILE A 23 -8.47 -10.86 12.55
C ILE A 23 -7.59 -10.69 11.32
N LYS A 24 -6.65 -11.62 11.11
CA LYS A 24 -5.78 -11.59 9.96
C LYS A 24 -6.64 -11.72 8.70
N ASP A 25 -6.52 -10.77 7.81
CA ASP A 25 -7.25 -10.79 6.56
C ASP A 25 -6.93 -12.05 5.75
N ILE A 26 -7.97 -12.62 5.14
CA ILE A 26 -7.78 -13.74 4.21
C ILE A 26 -7.08 -13.16 2.98
N ILE A 27 -5.99 -13.79 2.55
CA ILE A 27 -5.29 -13.39 1.33
C ILE A 27 -6.21 -13.71 0.14
N PRO A 28 -6.68 -12.70 -0.62
CA PRO A 28 -7.53 -12.96 -1.78
C PRO A 28 -6.72 -13.58 -2.93
N ALA A 29 -7.39 -14.26 -3.85
CA ALA A 29 -6.76 -14.70 -5.09
C ALA A 29 -6.22 -13.48 -5.86
N HIS A 30 -4.94 -13.49 -6.20
CA HIS A 30 -4.24 -12.41 -6.89
C HIS A 30 -3.15 -13.00 -7.79
N ASP A 31 -2.65 -12.20 -8.70
CA ASP A 31 -1.47 -12.51 -9.50
C ASP A 31 -0.24 -11.91 -8.82
N GLU A 32 0.91 -12.59 -8.94
CA GLU A 32 2.20 -12.12 -8.43
C GLU A 32 3.24 -12.15 -9.55
N PHE A 33 4.07 -11.11 -9.65
CA PHE A 33 5.22 -11.10 -10.53
C PHE A 33 6.32 -10.18 -10.01
N THR A 34 7.50 -10.27 -10.62
CA THR A 34 8.64 -9.44 -10.23
C THR A 34 9.07 -8.51 -11.36
N ILE A 35 9.65 -7.38 -10.97
CA ILE A 35 10.34 -6.43 -11.84
C ILE A 35 11.77 -6.25 -11.34
N ALA A 36 12.76 -6.58 -12.17
CA ALA A 36 14.15 -6.20 -11.91
C ALA A 36 14.31 -4.73 -12.27
N SER A 37 14.16 -3.87 -11.27
CA SER A 37 14.15 -2.43 -11.44
C SER A 37 15.55 -1.86 -11.64
N LYS A 38 15.71 -1.05 -12.66
CA LYS A 38 16.93 -0.25 -12.90
C LYS A 38 16.93 1.01 -12.03
N GLN A 39 15.75 1.58 -11.76
CA GLN A 39 15.62 2.83 -11.02
C GLN A 39 16.03 2.67 -9.55
N VAL A 40 15.55 1.60 -8.89
CA VAL A 40 15.90 1.31 -7.50
C VAL A 40 17.04 0.28 -7.32
N GLY A 41 17.48 -0.35 -8.42
CA GLY A 41 18.63 -1.27 -8.42
C GLY A 41 18.39 -2.61 -7.76
N GLU A 42 17.13 -3.06 -7.66
CA GLU A 42 16.75 -4.32 -7.02
C GLU A 42 15.48 -4.92 -7.63
N THR A 43 15.21 -6.18 -7.30
CA THR A 43 13.98 -6.85 -7.73
C THR A 43 12.81 -6.46 -6.81
N ARG A 44 11.69 -6.06 -7.41
CA ARG A 44 10.44 -5.71 -6.73
C ARG A 44 9.39 -6.78 -6.95
N ASN A 45 8.72 -7.20 -5.89
CA ASN A 45 7.55 -8.07 -5.94
C ASN A 45 6.29 -7.21 -6.08
N ILE A 46 5.45 -7.58 -7.04
CA ILE A 46 4.21 -6.88 -7.39
C ILE A 46 3.05 -7.85 -7.23
N ASN A 47 2.08 -7.45 -6.42
CA ASN A 47 0.82 -8.17 -6.22
C ASN A 47 -0.28 -7.46 -6.99
N VAL A 48 -1.08 -8.20 -7.75
CA VAL A 48 -2.18 -7.62 -8.54
C VAL A 48 -3.47 -8.35 -8.24
N TRP A 49 -4.42 -7.63 -7.67
CA TRP A 49 -5.78 -8.12 -7.50
C TRP A 49 -6.69 -7.51 -8.57
N THR A 50 -7.52 -8.35 -9.16
CA THR A 50 -8.55 -7.95 -10.12
C THR A 50 -9.93 -8.31 -9.60
N PRO A 51 -10.98 -7.51 -9.89
CA PRO A 51 -12.32 -7.84 -9.44
C PRO A 51 -12.82 -9.17 -10.06
N PRO A 52 -13.76 -9.88 -9.41
CA PRO A 52 -14.14 -11.26 -9.78
C PRO A 52 -14.51 -11.46 -11.26
N ASN A 53 -15.14 -10.47 -11.88
CA ASN A 53 -15.60 -10.55 -13.28
C ASN A 53 -14.55 -10.09 -14.30
N TYR A 54 -13.37 -9.67 -13.87
CA TYR A 54 -12.35 -9.13 -14.76
C TYR A 54 -11.91 -10.13 -15.84
N LYS A 55 -11.74 -11.42 -15.49
CA LYS A 55 -11.29 -12.46 -16.44
C LYS A 55 -12.32 -12.77 -17.52
N THR A 56 -13.60 -12.54 -17.27
CA THR A 56 -14.71 -12.82 -18.19
C THR A 56 -15.22 -11.58 -18.91
N SER A 57 -14.87 -10.37 -18.45
CA SER A 57 -15.18 -9.11 -19.11
C SER A 57 -14.11 -8.76 -20.14
N THR A 58 -14.47 -7.92 -21.10
CA THR A 58 -13.53 -7.26 -22.04
C THR A 58 -13.21 -5.83 -21.63
N ASP A 59 -13.77 -5.36 -20.53
CA ASP A 59 -13.60 -3.97 -20.08
C ASP A 59 -12.17 -3.69 -19.62
N SER A 60 -11.73 -2.47 -19.90
CA SER A 60 -10.54 -1.89 -19.29
C SER A 60 -10.93 -1.19 -17.99
N LEU A 61 -10.11 -1.30 -16.95
CA LEU A 61 -10.40 -0.78 -15.62
C LEU A 61 -9.34 0.24 -15.17
N PRO A 62 -9.72 1.22 -14.35
CA PRO A 62 -8.76 2.08 -13.66
C PRO A 62 -7.89 1.27 -12.70
N VAL A 63 -6.71 1.79 -12.39
CA VAL A 63 -5.73 1.12 -11.54
C VAL A 63 -5.46 1.93 -10.29
N MET A 64 -5.62 1.29 -9.13
CA MET A 64 -5.19 1.83 -7.86
C MET A 64 -3.85 1.19 -7.46
N TYR A 65 -2.84 2.02 -7.26
CA TYR A 65 -1.52 1.61 -6.81
C TYR A 65 -1.39 1.81 -5.30
N MET A 66 -0.64 0.95 -4.64
CA MET A 66 -0.32 1.11 -3.22
C MET A 66 1.13 0.71 -2.93
N ALA A 67 1.86 1.55 -2.23
CA ALA A 67 3.01 1.16 -1.47
C ALA A 67 2.54 0.40 -0.22
N ASP A 68 3.44 -0.30 0.49
CA ASP A 68 3.05 -1.23 1.55
C ASP A 68 2.10 -2.33 1.02
N GLY A 69 2.32 -2.77 -0.22
CA GLY A 69 1.47 -3.67 -0.97
C GLY A 69 1.88 -5.14 -0.92
N GLY A 70 2.61 -5.57 0.12
CA GLY A 70 2.94 -6.96 0.38
C GLY A 70 1.77 -7.75 0.94
N ILE A 71 1.93 -9.09 0.95
CA ILE A 71 0.91 -10.03 1.42
C ILE A 71 1.04 -10.29 2.92
N VAL A 72 2.26 -10.25 3.44
CA VAL A 72 2.59 -10.54 4.84
C VAL A 72 3.04 -9.26 5.51
N GLU A 73 2.40 -8.91 6.64
CA GLU A 73 2.70 -7.72 7.44
C GLU A 73 2.50 -6.38 6.70
N GLU A 74 1.72 -6.39 5.60
CA GLU A 74 1.36 -5.21 4.81
C GLU A 74 -0.13 -5.24 4.45
N ASP A 75 -0.65 -4.14 3.88
CA ASP A 75 -2.10 -3.89 3.80
C ASP A 75 -2.79 -4.44 2.55
N PHE A 76 -2.07 -5.05 1.61
CA PHE A 76 -2.65 -5.49 0.34
C PHE A 76 -3.87 -6.41 0.51
N PRO A 77 -3.87 -7.45 1.37
CA PRO A 77 -5.05 -8.30 1.56
C PRO A 77 -6.26 -7.53 2.10
N HIS A 78 -6.02 -6.60 3.03
CA HIS A 78 -7.07 -5.77 3.63
C HIS A 78 -7.75 -4.87 2.59
N ILE A 79 -6.95 -4.15 1.81
CA ILE A 79 -7.45 -3.24 0.76
C ILE A 79 -8.16 -4.02 -0.34
N ALA A 80 -7.59 -5.13 -0.82
CA ALA A 80 -8.23 -5.96 -1.85
C ALA A 80 -9.59 -6.52 -1.38
N ASN A 81 -9.69 -7.02 -0.14
CA ASN A 81 -10.94 -7.49 0.44
C ASN A 81 -11.97 -6.37 0.62
N THR A 82 -11.52 -5.17 0.97
CA THR A 82 -12.37 -3.98 1.10
C THR A 82 -12.90 -3.55 -0.25
N LEU A 83 -12.05 -3.46 -1.28
CA LEU A 83 -12.47 -3.16 -2.65
C LEU A 83 -13.47 -4.19 -3.16
N ALA A 84 -13.23 -5.49 -2.92
CA ALA A 84 -14.16 -6.54 -3.31
C ALA A 84 -15.56 -6.35 -2.71
N LYS A 85 -15.67 -5.96 -1.43
CA LYS A 85 -16.94 -5.66 -0.76
C LYS A 85 -17.63 -4.43 -1.36
N LEU A 86 -16.90 -3.35 -1.55
CA LEU A 86 -17.43 -2.09 -2.09
C LEU A 86 -17.87 -2.21 -3.55
N ILE A 87 -17.13 -2.92 -4.38
CA ILE A 87 -17.49 -3.21 -5.78
C ILE A 87 -18.73 -4.11 -5.82
N LYS A 88 -18.79 -5.16 -4.99
CA LYS A 88 -19.94 -6.06 -4.91
C LYS A 88 -21.23 -5.33 -4.50
N SER A 89 -21.12 -4.38 -3.57
CA SER A 89 -22.25 -3.52 -3.15
C SER A 89 -22.57 -2.40 -4.13
N LYS A 90 -21.80 -2.26 -5.22
CA LYS A 90 -21.90 -1.16 -6.20
C LYS A 90 -21.69 0.24 -5.57
N SER A 91 -20.97 0.30 -4.46
CA SER A 91 -20.60 1.57 -3.80
C SER A 91 -19.48 2.31 -4.54
N ILE A 92 -18.63 1.55 -5.26
CA ILE A 92 -17.58 2.08 -6.12
C ILE A 92 -17.56 1.31 -7.45
N PRO A 93 -17.06 1.92 -8.54
CA PRO A 93 -16.80 1.22 -9.79
C PRO A 93 -15.70 0.16 -9.62
N PRO A 94 -15.68 -0.87 -10.51
CA PRO A 94 -14.61 -1.86 -10.52
C PRO A 94 -13.26 -1.24 -10.87
N MET A 95 -12.19 -1.69 -10.21
CA MET A 95 -10.81 -1.26 -10.45
C MET A 95 -9.83 -2.40 -10.16
N ILE A 96 -8.62 -2.27 -10.69
CA ILE A 96 -7.49 -3.17 -10.41
C ILE A 96 -6.72 -2.59 -9.23
N LEU A 97 -6.28 -3.42 -8.28
CA LEU A 97 -5.35 -3.04 -7.22
C LEU A 97 -3.96 -3.58 -7.54
N VAL A 98 -2.95 -2.72 -7.49
CA VAL A 98 -1.54 -3.06 -7.68
C VAL A 98 -0.77 -2.73 -6.40
N GLY A 99 -0.33 -3.75 -5.69
CA GLY A 99 0.48 -3.63 -4.48
C GLY A 99 1.96 -3.79 -4.79
N ILE A 100 2.78 -2.89 -4.28
CA ILE A 100 4.23 -2.93 -4.36
C ILE A 100 4.75 -3.38 -2.99
N ALA A 101 5.27 -4.62 -2.91
CA ALA A 101 5.83 -5.13 -1.66
C ALA A 101 7.09 -4.35 -1.26
N ASN A 102 7.23 -4.10 0.03
CA ASN A 102 8.38 -3.38 0.56
C ASN A 102 9.67 -4.22 0.49
N THR A 103 10.77 -3.50 0.31
CA THR A 103 12.13 -3.99 0.54
C THR A 103 12.81 -3.12 1.60
N GLN A 104 13.09 -1.88 1.26
CA GLN A 104 13.66 -0.85 2.13
C GLN A 104 12.62 0.27 2.33
N ARG A 105 11.57 0.00 3.10
CA ARG A 105 10.39 0.87 3.24
C ARG A 105 10.74 2.33 3.50
N ARG A 106 11.63 2.60 4.47
CA ARG A 106 12.00 3.98 4.82
C ARG A 106 12.80 4.68 3.72
N ARG A 107 13.69 3.95 3.04
CA ARG A 107 14.41 4.49 1.89
C ARG A 107 13.45 4.94 0.80
N ASP A 108 12.51 4.07 0.44
CA ASP A 108 11.65 4.24 -0.74
C ASP A 108 10.54 5.28 -0.54
N LEU A 109 10.05 5.39 0.69
CA LEU A 109 8.89 6.22 1.00
C LEU A 109 9.24 7.59 1.61
N THR A 110 10.54 7.95 1.65
CA THR A 110 10.96 9.26 2.18
C THR A 110 11.90 9.99 1.23
N GLY A 111 11.73 11.30 1.17
CA GLY A 111 12.68 12.20 0.52
C GLY A 111 14.01 12.33 1.29
N PRO A 112 15.00 13.01 0.71
CA PRO A 112 16.26 13.27 1.39
C PRO A 112 16.06 14.14 2.62
N THR A 113 16.81 13.87 3.71
CA THR A 113 16.81 14.69 4.91
C THR A 113 18.20 15.22 5.25
N ALA A 114 18.26 16.45 5.70
CA ALA A 114 19.47 17.05 6.29
C ALA A 114 19.50 16.91 7.82
N VAL A 115 18.43 16.41 8.44
CA VAL A 115 18.28 16.29 9.90
C VAL A 115 19.04 15.08 10.38
N ALA A 116 20.04 15.29 11.26
CA ALA A 116 20.86 14.20 11.78
C ALA A 116 20.06 13.18 12.59
N ALA A 117 19.09 13.63 13.38
CA ALA A 117 18.25 12.76 14.19
C ALA A 117 17.41 11.78 13.34
N ASP A 118 16.98 12.18 12.14
CA ASP A 118 16.26 11.28 11.23
C ASP A 118 17.13 10.09 10.80
N LYS A 119 18.43 10.36 10.58
CA LYS A 119 19.41 9.34 10.18
C LYS A 119 19.79 8.37 11.29
N GLU A 120 19.65 8.80 12.56
CA GLU A 120 19.81 7.90 13.72
C GLU A 120 18.66 6.89 13.78
N ILE A 121 17.41 7.36 13.49
CA ILE A 121 16.22 6.52 13.50
C ILE A 121 16.18 5.63 12.24
N ALA A 122 16.56 6.15 11.09
CA ALA A 122 16.52 5.51 9.80
C ALA A 122 17.78 5.83 8.99
N PRO A 123 18.84 5.01 9.09
CA PRO A 123 20.13 5.28 8.41
C PRO A 123 20.01 5.33 6.88
N VAL A 124 18.99 4.68 6.31
CA VAL A 124 18.75 4.63 4.86
C VAL A 124 17.41 5.27 4.54
N VAL A 125 17.45 6.51 4.07
CA VAL A 125 16.32 7.35 3.66
C VAL A 125 16.64 8.07 2.35
N GLY A 126 15.67 8.77 1.75
CA GLY A 126 15.91 9.69 0.63
C GLY A 126 15.84 9.05 -0.75
N GLY A 127 15.15 7.92 -0.90
CA GLY A 127 15.00 7.22 -2.17
C GLY A 127 13.66 7.40 -2.87
N SER A 128 12.77 8.26 -2.36
CA SER A 128 11.40 8.41 -2.89
C SER A 128 11.36 8.87 -4.35
N GLU A 129 12.32 9.68 -4.79
CA GLU A 129 12.43 10.08 -6.20
C GLU A 129 12.66 8.86 -7.12
N LYS A 130 13.61 7.99 -6.76
CA LYS A 130 13.88 6.76 -7.51
C LYS A 130 12.71 5.78 -7.46
N PHE A 131 11.99 5.77 -6.36
CA PHE A 131 10.82 4.91 -6.21
C PHE A 131 9.65 5.44 -7.05
N ARG A 132 9.43 6.76 -7.17
CA ARG A 132 8.50 7.35 -8.14
C ARG A 132 8.89 7.01 -9.57
N ALA A 133 10.17 7.17 -9.94
CA ALA A 133 10.66 6.81 -11.27
C ALA A 133 10.44 5.32 -11.59
N PHE A 134 10.66 4.42 -10.61
CA PHE A 134 10.31 3.00 -10.76
C PHE A 134 8.82 2.80 -11.06
N ILE A 135 7.94 3.46 -10.33
CA ILE A 135 6.49 3.34 -10.53
C ILE A 135 6.11 3.84 -11.93
N GLU A 136 6.58 5.01 -12.31
CA GLU A 136 6.22 5.66 -13.57
C GLU A 136 6.81 4.96 -14.80
N GLU A 137 8.12 4.70 -14.78
CA GLU A 137 8.85 4.26 -15.97
C GLU A 137 8.87 2.74 -16.14
N GLU A 138 8.70 1.98 -15.05
CA GLU A 138 8.82 0.52 -15.10
C GLU A 138 7.51 -0.19 -14.73
N LEU A 139 6.84 0.21 -13.63
CA LEU A 139 5.64 -0.47 -13.17
C LEU A 139 4.42 -0.16 -14.03
N PHE A 140 4.13 1.11 -14.35
CA PHE A 140 2.99 1.48 -15.20
C PHE A 140 3.01 0.75 -16.56
N PRO A 141 4.13 0.75 -17.32
CA PRO A 141 4.20 -0.01 -18.55
C PRO A 141 4.05 -1.52 -18.34
N ALA A 142 4.58 -2.07 -17.27
CA ALA A 142 4.47 -3.49 -16.96
C ALA A 142 3.02 -3.91 -16.66
N ILE A 143 2.25 -3.08 -15.97
CA ILE A 143 0.82 -3.31 -15.69
C ILE A 143 0.00 -3.16 -16.96
N ASN A 144 0.17 -2.09 -17.73
CA ASN A 144 -0.55 -1.85 -18.99
C ASN A 144 -0.33 -2.97 -20.03
N LYS A 145 0.85 -3.59 -20.03
CA LYS A 145 1.15 -4.74 -20.91
C LYS A 145 0.43 -6.03 -20.49
N ARG A 146 0.16 -6.20 -19.20
CA ARG A 146 -0.39 -7.45 -18.63
C ARG A 146 -1.90 -7.42 -18.46
N TYR A 147 -2.45 -6.22 -18.23
CA TYR A 147 -3.86 -6.04 -17.85
C TYR A 147 -4.55 -5.06 -18.78
N ARG A 148 -5.86 -5.19 -18.90
CA ARG A 148 -6.70 -4.22 -19.60
C ARG A 148 -6.97 -3.05 -18.67
N THR A 149 -6.23 -1.97 -18.85
CA THR A 149 -6.29 -0.77 -18.02
C THR A 149 -6.87 0.41 -18.80
N THR A 150 -7.49 1.34 -18.09
CA THR A 150 -7.72 2.70 -18.60
C THR A 150 -6.48 3.57 -18.33
N ASN A 151 -6.54 4.85 -18.69
CA ASN A 151 -5.48 5.80 -18.35
C ASN A 151 -5.60 6.32 -16.92
N GLU A 152 -6.74 6.07 -16.25
CA GLU A 152 -6.99 6.52 -14.88
C GLU A 152 -6.13 5.74 -13.87
N LYS A 153 -5.35 6.47 -13.10
CA LYS A 153 -4.44 5.95 -12.07
C LYS A 153 -4.63 6.68 -10.76
N SER A 154 -4.75 5.95 -9.69
CA SER A 154 -4.78 6.49 -8.34
C SER A 154 -3.73 5.83 -7.45
N ILE A 155 -3.36 6.48 -6.37
CA ILE A 155 -2.44 5.93 -5.37
C ILE A 155 -3.04 6.07 -3.98
N ILE A 156 -2.86 5.04 -3.16
CA ILE A 156 -3.27 5.02 -1.76
C ILE A 156 -2.08 4.71 -0.86
N GLY A 157 -2.07 5.28 0.33
CA GLY A 157 -1.06 4.99 1.34
C GLY A 157 -1.50 5.41 2.73
N GLU A 158 -1.00 4.73 3.75
CA GLU A 158 -1.21 5.03 5.16
C GLU A 158 0.12 5.29 5.86
N SER A 159 0.14 6.15 6.88
CA SER A 159 1.34 6.47 7.65
C SER A 159 2.48 6.94 6.73
N LEU A 160 3.61 6.25 6.69
CA LEU A 160 4.76 6.62 5.87
C LEU A 160 4.46 6.53 4.37
N SER A 161 3.66 5.58 3.92
CA SER A 161 3.21 5.54 2.53
C SER A 161 2.22 6.67 2.21
N GLY A 162 1.44 7.15 3.18
CA GLY A 162 0.65 8.37 3.06
C GLY A 162 1.51 9.63 2.87
N LEU A 163 2.67 9.70 3.58
CA LEU A 163 3.66 10.77 3.35
C LEU A 163 4.21 10.73 1.92
N PHE A 164 4.53 9.54 1.41
CA PHE A 164 4.97 9.35 0.02
C PHE A 164 3.91 9.79 -1.00
N VAL A 165 2.63 9.47 -0.75
CA VAL A 165 1.50 9.94 -1.58
C VAL A 165 1.45 11.47 -1.61
N MET A 166 1.54 12.12 -0.45
CA MET A 166 1.54 13.58 -0.34
C MET A 166 2.75 14.20 -1.04
N GLU A 167 3.94 13.65 -0.86
CA GLU A 167 5.16 14.11 -1.54
C GLU A 167 5.02 13.98 -3.06
N THR A 168 4.47 12.86 -3.54
CA THR A 168 4.22 12.61 -4.96
C THR A 168 3.24 13.63 -5.53
N PHE A 169 2.15 13.91 -4.83
CA PHE A 169 1.17 14.93 -5.23
C PHE A 169 1.79 16.33 -5.42
N PHE A 170 2.74 16.71 -4.57
CA PHE A 170 3.39 18.03 -4.68
C PHE A 170 4.51 18.08 -5.72
N LEU A 171 5.24 16.98 -5.93
CA LEU A 171 6.43 16.97 -6.79
C LEU A 171 6.13 16.52 -8.23
N THR A 172 5.14 15.65 -8.41
CA THR A 172 4.74 15.06 -9.70
C THR A 172 3.22 14.96 -9.80
N PRO A 173 2.50 16.11 -9.76
CA PRO A 173 1.03 16.12 -9.67
C PRO A 173 0.32 15.45 -10.85
N GLU A 174 0.98 15.31 -11.99
CA GLU A 174 0.46 14.65 -13.21
C GLU A 174 0.61 13.12 -13.20
N MET A 175 1.28 12.56 -12.21
CA MET A 175 1.57 11.12 -12.17
C MET A 175 0.32 10.28 -11.89
N PHE A 176 -0.61 10.82 -11.09
CA PHE A 176 -1.88 10.21 -10.72
C PHE A 176 -3.04 11.21 -10.90
N ASP A 177 -4.27 10.67 -11.08
CA ASP A 177 -5.51 11.44 -11.22
C ASP A 177 -6.09 11.86 -9.86
#